data_d8623783b9ede2e9ce79306ed1242141
#
_entry.id   d8623783b9ede2e9ce79306ed1242141
#
_cell.length_a   1.000
_cell.length_b   1.000
_cell.length_c   1.000
_cell.angle_alpha   90.00
_cell.angle_beta   90.00
_cell.angle_gamma   90.00
#
_symmetry.space_group_name_H-M   'P 1'
#
loop_
_entity.id
_entity.type
_entity.pdbx_description
1 polymer ?
#
loop_
_entity_poly.entity_id
_entity_poly.type
_entity_poly.pdbx_seq_one_letter_code
_entity_poly.pdbx_strand_id
1 'polypeptide(L)'
;KEQIIQGIDISNWKADFDPDRVPFDFLVVQATWGAYEFTGNGIVRGVWTGADAKIQRCIALGKPFGYMHYIRGVGAEAEARFFAVNTVGYLHHGLSAVDWEAADNTAWNKYGMRGA
;
A
#
# COMPACT_ATOMS: atom_id res chain seq x y z
N LYS A 1 -18.03 -27.98 1.44
CA LYS A 1 -17.68 -27.39 0.16
C LYS A 1 -16.75 -26.22 0.37
N GLU A 2 -15.62 -26.28 -0.29
CA GLU A 2 -14.61 -25.25 -0.14
C GLU A 2 -14.98 -23.99 -0.92
N GLN A 3 -14.65 -22.85 -0.30
CA GLN A 3 -14.79 -21.55 -0.92
C GLN A 3 -13.41 -21.00 -1.21
N ILE A 4 -13.18 -20.54 -2.43
CA ILE A 4 -11.93 -19.92 -2.81
C ILE A 4 -12.09 -18.41 -2.65
N ILE A 5 -11.21 -17.82 -1.83
CA ILE A 5 -11.17 -16.37 -1.63
C ILE A 5 -10.00 -15.83 -2.44
N GLN A 6 -10.28 -14.86 -3.30
CA GLN A 6 -9.27 -14.27 -4.17
C GLN A 6 -8.96 -12.85 -3.75
N GLY A 7 -7.71 -12.64 -3.36
CA GLY A 7 -7.19 -11.33 -3.06
C GLY A 7 -6.23 -10.86 -4.12
N ILE A 8 -6.20 -9.55 -4.34
CA ILE A 8 -5.31 -8.90 -5.29
C ILE A 8 -4.60 -7.77 -4.55
N ASP A 9 -3.30 -7.62 -4.78
CA ASP A 9 -2.59 -6.42 -4.35
C ASP A 9 -2.18 -5.60 -5.57
N ILE A 10 -2.25 -4.29 -5.44
CA ILE A 10 -1.90 -3.37 -6.52
C ILE A 10 -1.03 -2.23 -5.99
N SER A 11 -0.23 -1.70 -6.88
CA SER A 11 0.60 -0.53 -6.62
C SER A 11 0.46 0.46 -7.76
N ASN A 12 1.29 1.50 -7.74
CA ASN A 12 1.37 2.49 -8.82
C ASN A 12 1.62 1.87 -10.21
N TRP A 13 2.16 0.65 -10.27
CA TRP A 13 2.39 -0.05 -11.53
C TRP A 13 1.11 -0.62 -12.14
N LYS A 14 0.03 -0.62 -11.38
CA LYS A 14 -1.29 -1.09 -11.82
C LYS A 14 -2.31 0.04 -11.74
N ALA A 15 -1.92 1.22 -12.18
CA ALA A 15 -2.79 2.40 -12.14
C ALA A 15 -4.06 2.21 -12.98
N ASP A 16 -4.02 1.36 -13.99
CA ASP A 16 -5.16 1.05 -14.84
C ASP A 16 -6.09 -0.03 -14.27
N PHE A 17 -5.77 -0.57 -13.10
CA PHE A 17 -6.66 -1.54 -12.46
C PHE A 17 -8.02 -0.92 -12.17
N ASP A 18 -9.07 -1.58 -12.60
CA ASP A 18 -10.44 -1.10 -12.41
C ASP A 18 -11.20 -2.04 -11.46
N PRO A 19 -11.48 -1.61 -10.22
CA PRO A 19 -12.20 -2.45 -9.27
C PRO A 19 -13.60 -2.85 -9.73
N ASP A 20 -14.20 -2.14 -10.66
CA ASP A 20 -15.52 -2.47 -11.18
C ASP A 20 -15.48 -3.57 -12.23
N ARG A 21 -14.32 -3.81 -12.85
CA ARG A 21 -14.19 -4.75 -13.96
C ARG A 21 -13.50 -6.04 -13.59
N VAL A 22 -12.62 -6.02 -12.60
CA VAL A 22 -11.83 -7.19 -12.22
C VAL A 22 -12.50 -7.86 -11.03
N PRO A 23 -12.86 -9.14 -11.12
CA PRO A 23 -13.43 -9.83 -9.97
C PRO A 23 -12.38 -10.07 -8.90
N PHE A 24 -12.72 -9.78 -7.65
CA PHE A 24 -11.87 -10.02 -6.49
C PHE A 24 -12.73 -10.04 -5.22
N ASP A 25 -12.21 -10.66 -4.18
CA ASP A 25 -12.88 -10.67 -2.88
C ASP A 25 -12.33 -9.60 -1.95
N PHE A 26 -11.04 -9.32 -2.03
CA PHE A 26 -10.43 -8.20 -1.30
C PHE A 26 -9.28 -7.62 -2.11
N LEU A 27 -8.96 -6.35 -1.83
CA LEU A 27 -7.92 -5.61 -2.54
C LEU A 27 -6.99 -4.96 -1.53
N VAL A 28 -5.69 -5.13 -1.73
CA VAL A 28 -4.67 -4.42 -0.95
C VAL A 28 -4.02 -3.38 -1.86
N VAL A 29 -4.04 -2.13 -1.44
CA VAL A 29 -3.58 -1.00 -2.25
C VAL A 29 -2.34 -0.40 -1.61
N GLN A 30 -1.25 -0.31 -2.34
CA GLN A 30 -0.06 0.40 -1.86
C GLN A 30 -0.34 1.89 -1.84
N ALA A 31 -0.41 2.45 -0.65
CA ALA A 31 -0.79 3.85 -0.47
C ALA A 31 0.41 4.78 -0.36
N THR A 32 1.46 4.35 0.35
CA THR A 32 2.61 5.19 0.65
C THR A 32 3.93 4.48 0.36
N TRP A 33 4.99 5.29 0.20
CA TRP A 33 6.30 4.85 -0.26
C TRP A 33 7.35 5.69 0.46
N GLY A 34 8.13 5.06 1.34
CA GLY A 34 9.14 5.78 2.11
C GLY A 34 8.55 6.84 3.02
N ALA A 35 9.06 8.05 2.91
CA ALA A 35 8.49 9.21 3.58
C ALA A 35 8.18 10.28 2.54
N TYR A 36 8.78 11.44 2.60
CA TYR A 36 8.47 12.51 1.63
C TYR A 36 9.45 12.54 0.46
N GLU A 37 10.45 11.71 0.48
CA GLU A 37 11.63 11.91 -0.39
C GLU A 37 11.41 11.46 -1.84
N PHE A 38 10.39 10.65 -2.13
CA PHE A 38 10.26 10.07 -3.46
C PHE A 38 9.09 10.66 -4.26
N THR A 39 9.37 11.04 -5.51
CA THR A 39 8.35 11.43 -6.49
C THR A 39 8.71 10.77 -7.81
N GLY A 40 7.73 10.11 -8.43
CA GLY A 40 7.91 9.45 -9.73
C GLY A 40 6.90 8.33 -9.90
N ASN A 41 6.58 8.01 -11.15
CA ASN A 41 5.73 6.87 -11.50
C ASN A 41 4.37 6.88 -10.79
N GLY A 42 3.73 8.06 -10.70
CA GLY A 42 2.43 8.22 -10.06
C GLY A 42 2.50 8.46 -8.56
N ILE A 43 3.69 8.42 -7.99
CA ILE A 43 3.91 8.71 -6.57
C ILE A 43 4.37 10.16 -6.45
N VAL A 44 3.70 10.93 -5.61
CA VAL A 44 4.04 12.32 -5.34
C VAL A 44 4.36 12.47 -3.86
N ARG A 45 5.63 12.80 -3.56
CA ARG A 45 6.11 12.96 -2.19
C ARG A 45 5.70 11.79 -1.31
N GLY A 46 5.95 10.59 -1.81
CA GLY A 46 5.71 9.35 -1.08
C GLY A 46 4.27 8.84 -1.07
N VAL A 47 3.35 9.48 -1.77
CA VAL A 47 1.95 9.04 -1.83
C VAL A 47 1.59 8.66 -3.26
N TRP A 48 1.05 7.45 -3.43
CA TRP A 48 0.51 7.09 -4.74
C TRP A 48 -0.82 7.81 -4.95
N THR A 49 -0.86 8.71 -5.93
CA THR A 49 -2.02 9.56 -6.16
C THR A 49 -3.27 8.79 -6.60
N GLY A 50 -3.09 7.60 -7.16
CA GLY A 50 -4.22 6.76 -7.57
C GLY A 50 -4.77 5.85 -6.48
N ALA A 51 -4.14 5.80 -5.31
CA ALA A 51 -4.51 4.84 -4.27
C ALA A 51 -5.89 5.09 -3.69
N ASP A 52 -6.18 6.33 -3.33
CA ASP A 52 -7.43 6.66 -2.64
C ASP A 52 -8.66 6.32 -3.50
N ALA A 53 -8.63 6.61 -4.78
CA ALA A 53 -9.74 6.30 -5.67
C ALA A 53 -10.05 4.80 -5.68
N LYS A 54 -9.01 3.95 -5.67
CA LYS A 54 -9.18 2.49 -5.63
C LYS A 54 -9.81 2.04 -4.31
N ILE A 55 -9.34 2.60 -3.21
CA ILE A 55 -9.86 2.30 -1.88
C ILE A 55 -11.31 2.77 -1.74
N GLN A 56 -11.59 3.99 -2.17
CA GLN A 56 -12.95 4.51 -2.12
C GLN A 56 -13.92 3.65 -2.94
N ARG A 57 -13.44 3.10 -4.04
CA ARG A 57 -14.28 2.21 -4.85
C ARG A 57 -14.57 0.90 -4.12
N CYS A 58 -13.60 0.35 -3.41
CA CYS A 58 -13.83 -0.83 -2.55
C CYS A 58 -14.88 -0.54 -1.49
N ILE A 59 -14.80 0.62 -0.85
CA ILE A 59 -15.78 1.03 0.16
C ILE A 59 -17.18 1.09 -0.47
N ALA A 60 -17.30 1.71 -1.62
CA ALA A 60 -18.60 1.84 -2.31
C ALA A 60 -19.17 0.48 -2.74
N LEU A 61 -18.31 -0.46 -3.10
CA LEU A 61 -18.71 -1.81 -3.49
C LEU A 61 -18.95 -2.73 -2.28
N GLY A 62 -18.65 -2.28 -1.08
CA GLY A 62 -18.77 -3.08 0.13
C GLY A 62 -17.75 -4.20 0.21
N LYS A 63 -16.61 -4.07 -0.46
CA LYS A 63 -15.56 -5.09 -0.46
C LYS A 63 -14.47 -4.77 0.54
N PRO A 64 -13.94 -5.77 1.25
CA PRO A 64 -12.82 -5.57 2.16
C PRO A 64 -11.59 -5.06 1.42
N PHE A 65 -10.83 -4.21 2.07
CA PHE A 65 -9.58 -3.70 1.52
C PHE A 65 -8.50 -3.61 2.58
N GLY A 66 -7.26 -3.56 2.11
CA GLY A 66 -6.11 -3.23 2.91
C GLY A 66 -5.35 -2.09 2.26
N TYR A 67 -4.52 -1.43 3.04
CA TYR A 67 -3.64 -0.38 2.55
C TYR A 67 -2.23 -0.64 3.04
N MET A 68 -1.25 -0.37 2.17
CA MET A 68 0.10 -0.88 2.33
C MET A 68 1.11 0.24 2.20
N HIS A 69 2.19 0.14 2.97
CA HIS A 69 3.34 1.02 2.90
C HIS A 69 4.54 0.26 2.34
N TYR A 70 5.20 0.83 1.35
CA TYR A 70 6.46 0.30 0.83
C TYR A 70 7.61 0.92 1.61
N ILE A 71 8.39 0.08 2.29
CA ILE A 71 9.50 0.54 3.13
C ILE A 71 10.72 0.79 2.26
N ARG A 72 11.23 2.03 2.30
CA ARG A 72 12.44 2.39 1.57
C ARG A 72 13.69 2.43 2.46
N GLY A 73 13.51 2.33 3.77
CA GLY A 73 14.63 2.30 4.69
C GLY A 73 15.24 3.66 4.98
N VAL A 74 14.45 4.71 4.87
CA VAL A 74 14.91 6.09 5.14
C VAL A 74 14.76 6.46 6.62
N GLY A 75 14.23 5.56 7.43
CA GLY A 75 14.08 5.75 8.87
C GLY A 75 12.77 5.14 9.34
N ALA A 76 12.83 4.16 10.24
CA ALA A 76 11.66 3.41 10.66
C ALA A 76 10.59 4.32 11.28
N GLU A 77 10.99 5.22 12.18
CA GLU A 77 10.03 6.12 12.81
C GLU A 77 9.44 7.11 11.82
N ALA A 78 10.26 7.68 10.95
CA ALA A 78 9.79 8.64 9.96
C ALA A 78 8.82 8.00 8.99
N GLU A 79 9.10 6.76 8.53
CA GLU A 79 8.22 6.06 7.61
C GLU A 79 6.92 5.64 8.29
N ALA A 80 6.99 5.15 9.53
CA ALA A 80 5.80 4.77 10.28
C ALA A 80 4.87 5.96 10.49
N ARG A 81 5.44 7.12 10.85
CA ARG A 81 4.67 8.34 11.06
C ARG A 81 4.05 8.82 9.75
N PHE A 82 4.82 8.78 8.67
CA PHE A 82 4.35 9.15 7.34
C PHE A 82 3.18 8.27 6.90
N PHE A 83 3.32 6.96 7.05
CA PHE A 83 2.26 6.02 6.72
C PHE A 83 0.99 6.30 7.54
N ALA A 84 1.15 6.44 8.84
CA ALA A 84 0.01 6.68 9.73
C ALA A 84 -0.75 7.95 9.38
N VAL A 85 -0.04 9.05 9.17
CA VAL A 85 -0.65 10.35 8.87
C VAL A 85 -1.42 10.30 7.55
N ASN A 86 -0.87 9.62 6.54
CA ASN A 86 -1.50 9.59 5.22
C ASN A 86 -2.62 8.55 5.10
N THR A 87 -2.80 7.67 6.07
CA THR A 87 -3.80 6.62 6.00
C THR A 87 -4.77 6.63 7.19
N VAL A 88 -4.73 7.68 8.00
CA VAL A 88 -5.57 7.77 9.20
C VAL A 88 -7.07 7.63 8.88
N GLY A 89 -7.50 8.09 7.73
CA GLY A 89 -8.90 8.00 7.32
C GLY A 89 -9.38 6.57 7.06
N TYR A 90 -8.45 5.63 6.90
CA TYR A 90 -8.81 4.23 6.66
C TYR A 90 -8.81 3.38 7.92
N LEU A 91 -8.43 3.95 9.05
CA LEU A 91 -8.44 3.22 10.32
C LEU A 91 -9.84 2.69 10.61
N HIS A 92 -9.89 1.44 11.08
CA HIS A 92 -11.13 0.72 11.39
C HIS A 92 -11.96 0.33 10.17
N HIS A 93 -11.50 0.65 8.95
CA HIS A 93 -12.21 0.29 7.73
C HIS A 93 -11.49 -0.75 6.89
N GLY A 94 -10.17 -0.85 7.05
CA GLY A 94 -9.36 -1.82 6.32
C GLY A 94 -8.16 -2.25 7.14
N LEU A 95 -7.41 -3.21 6.61
CA LEU A 95 -6.20 -3.72 7.26
C LEU A 95 -4.99 -2.94 6.75
N SER A 96 -4.09 -2.60 7.68
CA SER A 96 -2.80 -2.01 7.31
C SER A 96 -1.77 -3.11 7.11
N ALA A 97 -0.84 -2.88 6.18
CA ALA A 97 0.25 -3.81 5.89
C ALA A 97 1.50 -3.03 5.50
N VAL A 98 2.64 -3.68 5.60
CA VAL A 98 3.90 -3.11 5.12
C VAL A 98 4.56 -4.10 4.17
N ASP A 99 5.24 -3.55 3.18
CA ASP A 99 6.01 -4.30 2.20
C ASP A 99 7.49 -4.11 2.51
N TRP A 100 8.15 -5.19 2.89
CA TRP A 100 9.57 -5.19 3.26
C TRP A 100 10.34 -6.03 2.24
N GLU A 101 11.03 -5.38 1.34
CA GLU A 101 11.78 -6.10 0.31
C GLU A 101 13.11 -5.41 -0.01
N ALA A 102 13.97 -6.13 -0.71
CA ALA A 102 15.35 -5.73 -0.93
C ALA A 102 15.51 -4.52 -1.86
N ALA A 103 14.90 -4.56 -2.98
CA ALA A 103 14.98 -3.56 -4.08
C ALA A 103 15.84 -2.32 -3.75
N ASP A 104 15.22 -1.19 -3.51
CA ASP A 104 15.92 0.06 -3.19
C ASP A 104 15.82 0.43 -1.71
N ASN A 105 15.67 -0.57 -0.85
CA ASN A 105 15.53 -0.38 0.59
C ASN A 105 16.91 -0.40 1.26
N THR A 106 17.34 0.75 1.76
CA THR A 106 18.65 0.86 2.40
C THR A 106 18.74 0.11 3.73
N ALA A 107 17.64 0.01 4.45
CA ALA A 107 17.61 -0.77 5.70
C ALA A 107 17.69 -2.27 5.41
N TRP A 108 17.12 -2.76 4.32
CA TRP A 108 17.28 -4.14 3.91
C TRP A 108 18.76 -4.47 3.66
N ASN A 109 19.45 -3.57 2.96
CA ASN A 109 20.87 -3.78 2.66
C ASN A 109 21.71 -3.86 3.92
N LYS A 110 21.29 -3.22 5.00
CA LYS A 110 22.00 -3.22 6.28
C LYS A 110 21.57 -4.38 7.18
N TYR A 111 20.30 -4.67 7.27
CA TYR A 111 19.75 -5.60 8.26
C TYR A 111 19.17 -6.88 7.67
N GLY A 112 18.93 -6.91 6.37
CA GLY A 112 18.38 -8.07 5.69
C GLY A 112 16.97 -8.41 6.15
N MET A 113 16.70 -9.73 6.23
CA MET A 113 15.35 -10.20 6.59
C MET A 113 14.94 -9.85 8.02
N ARG A 114 15.89 -9.48 8.88
CA ARG A 114 15.58 -9.17 10.27
C ARG A 114 14.93 -7.79 10.43
N GLY A 115 15.01 -6.95 9.41
CA GLY A 115 14.49 -5.61 9.47
C GLY A 115 15.40 -4.64 10.20
N ALA A 116 14.97 -3.44 10.30
CA ALA A 116 15.73 -2.36 10.94
C ALA A 116 15.43 -2.23 12.42
#